data_7108dc238e942dfcc6b322c1f3ba3cad
#
_entry.id   7108dc238e942dfcc6b322c1f3ba3cad
#
_cell.length_a   1.000
_cell.length_b   1.000
_cell.length_c   1.000
_cell.angle_alpha   90.00
_cell.angle_beta   90.00
_cell.angle_gamma   90.00
#
_symmetry.space_group_name_H-M   'P 1'
#
loop_
_entity.id
_entity.type
_entity.pdbx_description
1 polymer ?
#
loop_
_entity_poly.entity_id
_entity_poly.type
_entity_poly.pdbx_seq_one_letter_code
_entity_poly.pdbx_strand_id
1 'polypeptide(L)'
;MNLVVFASGEGTNFQALINSINSDILDASISLLLTNNPDSNAINRAEAHDIQTTCIEWDRNNEERSVYDRRILNVLTNHKFDYVVCAGWMHILSDEFLQDPLVHNKVINLHPALYGGFIGTNCIERAYEAFQNNYITYSGVMVHYVSSELDRGELIMQVKVNMYLTDTLYDFEKRMHKAEKGLLVSALNRLSYDKLNTFLPNNKKLIKRGKVRDCYDIGYNMIAFVHSDRQSAFDRDICQIPGKGHILTAMNDFWMNKASHIIDNHLVCSQNNVVIAKRCEMLPVEVVVRGYITGSTQTSLWTHYKNGSRNYCGIEFPDGLVKNQKLETNVITPTTKGVVDEPITSSDIVERGLMTQGQMEYVFEKALDFERNRQLTMYSTLHYKRIFNKAIINEF
;
A
#
# COMPACT_ATOMS: atom_id res chain seq x y z
N MET A 1 8.88 -1.23 10.37
CA MET A 1 9.40 0.10 10.78
C MET A 1 9.01 0.37 12.22
N ASN A 2 9.93 0.85 13.07
CA ASN A 2 9.64 1.14 14.49
C ASN A 2 9.45 2.65 14.68
N LEU A 3 8.36 3.05 15.34
CA LEU A 3 8.00 4.43 15.55
C LEU A 3 7.99 4.79 17.04
N VAL A 4 8.41 6.01 17.34
CA VAL A 4 8.05 6.74 18.57
C VAL A 4 7.11 7.85 18.15
N VAL A 5 5.99 8.03 18.84
CA VAL A 5 5.00 9.05 18.51
C VAL A 5 4.97 10.12 19.61
N PHE A 6 5.05 11.39 19.21
CA PHE A 6 4.88 12.54 20.09
C PHE A 6 3.50 13.14 19.87
N ALA A 7 2.69 13.25 20.94
CA ALA A 7 1.36 13.83 20.88
C ALA A 7 1.01 14.57 22.18
N SER A 8 0.44 15.78 22.08
CA SER A 8 0.12 16.64 23.22
C SER A 8 -1.36 16.69 23.57
N GLY A 9 -2.26 16.20 22.72
CA GLY A 9 -3.71 16.42 22.86
C GLY A 9 -4.56 15.17 22.61
N GLU A 10 -5.61 15.29 21.82
CA GLU A 10 -6.61 14.26 21.56
C GLU A 10 -6.04 12.95 20.94
N GLY A 11 -4.90 12.98 20.30
CA GLY A 11 -4.26 11.79 19.73
C GLY A 11 -5.03 11.14 18.57
N THR A 12 -5.84 11.90 17.82
CA THR A 12 -6.62 11.33 16.71
C THR A 12 -5.75 10.86 15.56
N ASN A 13 -4.63 11.52 15.29
CA ASN A 13 -3.63 11.10 14.30
C ASN A 13 -2.82 9.89 14.80
N PHE A 14 -2.51 9.83 16.09
CA PHE A 14 -1.93 8.64 16.74
C PHE A 14 -2.86 7.42 16.60
N GLN A 15 -4.16 7.58 16.88
CA GLN A 15 -5.15 6.51 16.67
C GLN A 15 -5.21 6.05 15.20
N ALA A 16 -5.07 6.97 14.26
CA ALA A 16 -5.05 6.59 12.84
C ALA A 16 -3.84 5.73 12.49
N LEU A 17 -2.67 5.97 13.10
CA LEU A 17 -1.49 5.11 12.96
C LEU A 17 -1.76 3.72 13.55
N ILE A 18 -2.29 3.63 14.77
CA ILE A 18 -2.65 2.36 15.42
C ILE A 18 -3.60 1.56 14.54
N ASN A 19 -4.68 2.18 14.06
CA ASN A 19 -5.66 1.51 13.21
C ASN A 19 -5.05 1.00 11.91
N SER A 20 -4.13 1.76 11.31
CA SER A 20 -3.47 1.39 10.05
C SER A 20 -2.47 0.25 10.25
N ILE A 21 -1.82 0.18 11.40
CA ILE A 21 -0.95 -0.94 11.78
C ILE A 21 -1.79 -2.20 12.02
N ASN A 22 -2.87 -2.10 12.81
CA ASN A 22 -3.74 -3.23 13.12
C ASN A 22 -4.48 -3.79 11.89
N SER A 23 -4.61 -2.99 10.83
CA SER A 23 -5.23 -3.38 9.56
C SER A 23 -4.23 -3.78 8.48
N ASP A 24 -2.95 -3.96 8.83
CA ASP A 24 -1.85 -4.28 7.90
C ASP A 24 -1.69 -3.28 6.73
N ILE A 25 -2.21 -2.04 6.89
CA ILE A 25 -2.05 -0.96 5.91
C ILE A 25 -0.67 -0.29 6.06
N LEU A 26 -0.14 -0.25 7.28
CA LEU A 26 1.16 0.27 7.62
C LEU A 26 1.99 -0.81 8.31
N ASP A 27 3.06 -1.28 7.66
CA ASP A 27 4.01 -2.22 8.26
C ASP A 27 4.94 -1.49 9.22
N ALA A 28 4.45 -1.27 10.42
CA ALA A 28 5.16 -0.59 11.50
C ALA A 28 4.75 -1.12 12.87
N SER A 29 5.52 -0.74 13.88
CA SER A 29 5.17 -0.88 15.29
C SER A 29 5.42 0.45 16.01
N ILE A 30 4.65 0.72 17.06
CA ILE A 30 4.86 1.89 17.91
C ILE A 30 5.43 1.41 19.24
N SER A 31 6.67 1.80 19.52
CA SER A 31 7.39 1.40 20.74
C SER A 31 7.15 2.32 21.93
N LEU A 32 6.72 3.58 21.66
CA LEU A 32 6.51 4.58 22.70
C LEU A 32 5.55 5.67 22.22
N LEU A 33 4.60 6.03 23.07
CA LEU A 33 3.94 7.33 23.04
C LEU A 33 4.68 8.26 24.03
N LEU A 34 5.16 9.40 23.57
CA LEU A 34 5.67 10.46 24.43
C LEU A 34 4.71 11.64 24.39
N THR A 35 4.28 12.09 25.56
CA THR A 35 3.43 13.27 25.72
C THR A 35 4.07 14.28 26.68
N ASN A 36 3.71 15.55 26.54
CA ASN A 36 4.08 16.64 27.44
C ASN A 36 2.92 17.13 28.28
N ASN A 37 1.76 16.46 28.16
CA ASN A 37 0.53 16.81 28.85
C ASN A 37 -0.04 15.56 29.54
N PRO A 38 -0.12 15.53 30.89
CA PRO A 38 -0.66 14.39 31.62
C PRO A 38 -2.16 14.16 31.34
N ASP A 39 -2.90 15.18 30.90
CA ASP A 39 -4.31 15.11 30.57
C ASP A 39 -4.57 14.78 29.09
N SER A 40 -3.50 14.42 28.34
CA SER A 40 -3.64 14.07 26.93
C SER A 40 -4.45 12.80 26.73
N ASN A 41 -5.51 12.87 25.94
CA ASN A 41 -6.33 11.69 25.60
C ASN A 41 -5.54 10.66 24.74
N ALA A 42 -4.39 11.03 24.20
CA ALA A 42 -3.48 10.09 23.56
C ALA A 42 -3.01 8.99 24.54
N ILE A 43 -2.91 9.28 25.86
CA ILE A 43 -2.56 8.30 26.90
C ILE A 43 -3.58 7.16 26.94
N ASN A 44 -4.87 7.49 27.03
CA ASN A 44 -5.95 6.51 27.05
C ASN A 44 -5.95 5.62 25.80
N ARG A 45 -5.57 6.20 24.65
CA ARG A 45 -5.46 5.44 23.39
C ARG A 45 -4.27 4.49 23.40
N ALA A 46 -3.15 4.90 23.97
CA ALA A 46 -1.96 4.06 24.11
C ALA A 46 -2.24 2.87 25.05
N GLU A 47 -2.84 3.13 26.20
CA GLU A 47 -3.23 2.11 27.18
C GLU A 47 -4.19 1.09 26.60
N ALA A 48 -5.20 1.52 25.81
CA ALA A 48 -6.14 0.63 25.15
C ALA A 48 -5.51 -0.31 24.11
N HIS A 49 -4.25 -0.07 23.73
CA HIS A 49 -3.51 -0.84 22.73
C HIS A 49 -2.15 -1.35 23.25
N ASP A 50 -1.94 -1.39 24.56
CA ASP A 50 -0.72 -1.87 25.22
C ASP A 50 0.56 -1.14 24.72
N ILE A 51 0.45 0.13 24.35
CA ILE A 51 1.60 0.95 23.91
C ILE A 51 2.19 1.66 25.12
N GLN A 52 3.49 1.48 25.33
CA GLN A 52 4.22 2.15 26.41
C GLN A 52 4.07 3.67 26.28
N THR A 53 3.81 4.34 27.40
CA THR A 53 3.64 5.79 27.46
C THR A 53 4.60 6.44 28.44
N THR A 54 5.15 7.59 28.08
CA THR A 54 5.93 8.43 28.96
C THR A 54 5.43 9.87 28.86
N CYS A 55 5.09 10.47 30.01
CA CYS A 55 4.75 11.89 30.10
C CYS A 55 5.96 12.67 30.64
N ILE A 56 6.39 13.71 29.92
CA ILE A 56 7.46 14.61 30.32
C ILE A 56 6.94 16.05 30.23
N GLU A 57 6.48 16.57 31.36
CA GLU A 57 6.05 17.95 31.44
C GLU A 57 7.24 18.90 31.43
N TRP A 58 7.07 20.06 30.80
CA TRP A 58 8.07 21.14 30.81
C TRP A 58 7.67 22.28 31.72
N ASP A 59 8.44 22.49 32.75
CA ASP A 59 8.29 23.67 33.61
C ASP A 59 8.99 24.87 32.96
N ARG A 60 8.25 25.61 32.12
CA ARG A 60 8.77 26.78 31.38
C ARG A 60 9.36 27.88 32.26
N ASN A 61 8.99 27.92 33.54
CA ASN A 61 9.45 28.96 34.47
C ASN A 61 10.77 28.61 35.17
N ASN A 62 11.03 27.31 35.36
CA ASN A 62 12.14 26.83 36.16
C ASN A 62 13.11 25.91 35.41
N GLU A 63 12.78 25.49 34.15
CA GLU A 63 13.60 24.57 33.40
C GLU A 63 13.95 25.14 32.02
N GLU A 64 15.25 25.21 31.70
CA GLU A 64 15.73 25.58 30.38
C GLU A 64 15.31 24.55 29.33
N ARG A 65 15.08 25.02 28.10
CA ARG A 65 14.66 24.17 26.98
C ARG A 65 15.64 23.01 26.70
N SER A 66 16.92 23.29 26.76
CA SER A 66 17.98 22.30 26.55
C SER A 66 17.94 21.18 27.60
N VAL A 67 17.59 21.48 28.85
CA VAL A 67 17.42 20.47 29.91
C VAL A 67 16.22 19.61 29.67
N TYR A 68 15.07 20.22 29.30
CA TYR A 68 13.86 19.49 28.93
C TYR A 68 14.10 18.55 27.74
N ASP A 69 14.71 19.04 26.67
CA ASP A 69 14.98 18.26 25.46
C ASP A 69 15.95 17.10 25.76
N ARG A 70 16.90 17.28 26.66
CA ARG A 70 17.81 16.19 27.11
C ARG A 70 17.06 15.11 27.89
N ARG A 71 16.03 15.46 28.66
CA ARG A 71 15.17 14.47 29.33
C ARG A 71 14.42 13.63 28.30
N ILE A 72 13.93 14.24 27.22
CA ILE A 72 13.31 13.51 26.10
C ILE A 72 14.33 12.58 25.44
N LEU A 73 15.53 13.06 25.10
CA LEU A 73 16.60 12.25 24.50
C LEU A 73 16.96 11.05 25.39
N ASN A 74 17.07 11.24 26.70
CA ASN A 74 17.37 10.17 27.65
C ASN A 74 16.30 9.06 27.64
N VAL A 75 15.02 9.42 27.47
CA VAL A 75 13.95 8.41 27.30
C VAL A 75 14.12 7.68 25.98
N LEU A 76 14.39 8.40 24.89
CA LEU A 76 14.55 7.83 23.56
C LEU A 76 15.72 6.84 23.45
N THR A 77 16.79 7.00 24.25
CA THR A 77 17.94 6.05 24.24
C THR A 77 17.54 4.61 24.60
N ASN A 78 16.45 4.43 25.35
CA ASN A 78 15.95 3.11 25.74
C ASN A 78 15.05 2.46 24.68
N HIS A 79 14.79 3.13 23.57
CA HIS A 79 13.91 2.65 22.51
C HIS A 79 14.64 2.54 21.19
N LYS A 80 14.43 1.43 20.48
CA LYS A 80 14.85 1.32 19.07
C LYS A 80 13.75 1.90 18.19
N PHE A 81 14.09 2.89 17.39
CA PHE A 81 13.14 3.50 16.46
C PHE A 81 13.80 3.93 15.15
N ASP A 82 12.99 3.97 14.12
CA ASP A 82 13.36 4.48 12.82
C ASP A 82 13.02 5.95 12.67
N TYR A 83 11.84 6.35 13.19
CA TYR A 83 11.36 7.73 13.17
C TYR A 83 10.66 8.12 14.46
N VAL A 84 10.80 9.41 14.81
CA VAL A 84 9.97 10.12 15.78
C VAL A 84 8.90 10.86 14.98
N VAL A 85 7.62 10.60 15.25
CA VAL A 85 6.47 11.15 14.55
C VAL A 85 5.77 12.17 15.43
N CYS A 86 5.89 13.46 15.11
CA CYS A 86 5.13 14.53 15.76
C CYS A 86 3.70 14.54 15.16
N ALA A 87 2.75 13.97 15.91
CA ALA A 87 1.35 13.83 15.54
C ALA A 87 0.47 14.71 16.44
N GLY A 88 0.58 16.02 16.30
CA GLY A 88 -0.03 16.99 17.19
C GLY A 88 0.83 17.29 18.43
N TRP A 89 2.14 17.40 18.24
CA TRP A 89 3.09 17.86 19.24
C TRP A 89 3.13 19.38 19.29
N MET A 90 2.97 19.98 20.48
CA MET A 90 2.79 21.43 20.64
C MET A 90 4.04 22.17 21.09
N HIS A 91 5.17 21.51 21.22
CA HIS A 91 6.45 22.14 21.57
C HIS A 91 7.39 22.19 20.38
N ILE A 92 8.06 23.34 20.20
CA ILE A 92 9.16 23.45 19.23
C ILE A 92 10.35 22.66 19.79
N LEU A 93 10.93 21.77 19.01
CA LEU A 93 12.15 21.06 19.36
C LEU A 93 13.36 21.96 19.10
N SER A 94 14.35 21.97 20.00
CA SER A 94 15.53 22.80 19.87
C SER A 94 16.49 22.29 18.78
N ASP A 95 17.38 23.16 18.30
CA ASP A 95 18.42 22.77 17.35
C ASP A 95 19.36 21.71 17.95
N GLU A 96 19.70 21.83 19.24
CA GLU A 96 20.48 20.84 19.94
C GLU A 96 19.84 19.47 19.95
N PHE A 97 18.50 19.41 20.17
CA PHE A 97 17.74 18.16 20.06
C PHE A 97 17.80 17.58 18.65
N LEU A 98 17.57 18.41 17.63
CA LEU A 98 17.52 17.96 16.24
C LEU A 98 18.87 17.54 15.66
N GLN A 99 19.96 18.06 16.23
CA GLN A 99 21.34 17.70 15.85
C GLN A 99 21.88 16.46 16.59
N ASP A 100 21.19 15.98 17.64
CA ASP A 100 21.61 14.77 18.36
C ASP A 100 21.62 13.56 17.41
N PRO A 101 22.72 12.77 17.37
CA PRO A 101 22.86 11.61 16.48
C PRO A 101 21.72 10.58 16.60
N LEU A 102 21.05 10.50 17.73
CA LEU A 102 19.95 9.58 17.98
C LEU A 102 18.74 9.91 17.09
N VAL A 103 18.43 11.21 16.92
CA VAL A 103 17.23 11.72 16.25
C VAL A 103 17.50 12.48 14.95
N HIS A 104 18.75 12.76 14.64
CA HIS A 104 19.14 13.51 13.44
C HIS A 104 18.53 12.89 12.17
N ASN A 105 17.81 13.71 11.38
CA ASN A 105 17.06 13.29 10.19
C ASN A 105 16.02 12.17 10.41
N LYS A 106 15.53 12.01 11.65
CA LYS A 106 14.51 11.00 11.98
C LYS A 106 13.23 11.60 12.54
N VAL A 107 13.18 12.90 12.77
CA VAL A 107 11.97 13.56 13.31
C VAL A 107 11.14 14.08 12.16
N ILE A 108 9.88 13.65 12.10
CA ILE A 108 8.91 14.09 11.09
C ILE A 108 7.71 14.74 11.77
N ASN A 109 7.13 15.74 11.10
CA ASN A 109 5.96 16.46 11.60
C ASN A 109 4.81 16.42 10.61
N LEU A 110 3.61 16.21 11.12
CA LEU A 110 2.35 16.40 10.41
C LEU A 110 1.84 17.82 10.66
N HIS A 111 1.66 18.59 9.61
CA HIS A 111 1.29 19.99 9.71
C HIS A 111 0.07 20.31 8.82
N PRO A 112 -0.99 20.97 9.36
CA PRO A 112 -2.23 21.25 8.64
C PRO A 112 -2.15 22.47 7.72
N ALA A 113 -1.09 22.52 6.91
CA ALA A 113 -0.92 23.50 5.82
C ALA A 113 -0.09 22.90 4.69
N LEU A 114 -0.14 23.49 3.51
CA LEU A 114 0.77 23.18 2.40
C LEU A 114 2.16 23.78 2.66
N TYR A 115 3.18 23.16 2.07
CA TYR A 115 4.55 23.65 2.15
C TYR A 115 4.65 25.09 1.64
N GLY A 116 5.25 25.95 2.43
CA GLY A 116 5.31 27.39 2.13
C GLY A 116 4.05 28.18 2.49
N GLY A 117 3.01 27.52 3.00
CA GLY A 117 1.77 28.18 3.44
C GLY A 117 1.81 28.68 4.89
N PHE A 118 0.71 28.47 5.62
CA PHE A 118 0.58 28.89 7.01
C PHE A 118 1.53 28.13 7.92
N ILE A 119 2.28 28.85 8.77
CA ILE A 119 3.24 28.30 9.75
C ILE A 119 2.67 28.43 11.15
N GLY A 120 3.07 27.51 12.06
CA GLY A 120 2.73 27.57 13.48
C GLY A 120 1.33 27.07 13.81
N THR A 121 0.67 27.69 14.76
CA THR A 121 -0.63 27.24 15.29
C THR A 121 -1.83 27.81 14.53
N ASN A 122 -3.02 27.22 14.76
CA ASN A 122 -4.32 27.67 14.23
C ASN A 122 -4.33 27.79 12.68
N CYS A 123 -3.59 26.88 11.98
CA CYS A 123 -3.45 26.97 10.53
C CYS A 123 -4.76 26.71 9.80
N ILE A 124 -5.65 25.87 10.34
CA ILE A 124 -6.93 25.55 9.72
C ILE A 124 -7.85 26.75 9.77
N GLU A 125 -7.97 27.39 10.95
CA GLU A 125 -8.79 28.58 11.16
C GLU A 125 -8.29 29.75 10.30
N ARG A 126 -6.96 29.98 10.30
CA ARG A 126 -6.33 31.03 9.50
C ARG A 126 -6.50 30.81 7.99
N ALA A 127 -6.45 29.55 7.54
CA ALA A 127 -6.72 29.19 6.16
C ALA A 127 -8.21 29.44 5.82
N TYR A 128 -9.13 29.11 6.73
CA TYR A 128 -10.54 29.35 6.54
C TYR A 128 -10.85 30.84 6.44
N GLU A 129 -10.30 31.68 7.32
CA GLU A 129 -10.42 33.14 7.27
C GLU A 129 -9.86 33.71 5.95
N ALA A 130 -8.68 33.23 5.51
CA ALA A 130 -8.09 33.65 4.25
C ALA A 130 -8.95 33.25 3.03
N PHE A 131 -9.62 32.11 3.07
CA PHE A 131 -10.55 31.69 2.04
C PHE A 131 -11.82 32.59 2.04
N GLN A 132 -12.41 32.89 3.20
CA GLN A 132 -13.56 33.78 3.31
C GLN A 132 -13.25 35.19 2.76
N ASN A 133 -12.00 35.62 2.88
CA ASN A 133 -11.52 36.89 2.33
C ASN A 133 -11.01 36.79 0.87
N ASN A 134 -11.22 35.68 0.18
CA ASN A 134 -10.77 35.40 -1.20
C ASN A 134 -9.25 35.50 -1.43
N TYR A 135 -8.43 35.33 -0.40
CA TYR A 135 -6.96 35.31 -0.54
C TYR A 135 -6.45 33.96 -1.02
N ILE A 136 -7.15 32.88 -0.75
CA ILE A 136 -6.82 31.52 -1.18
C ILE A 136 -8.06 30.81 -1.69
N THR A 137 -7.88 29.77 -2.50
CA THR A 137 -8.97 28.91 -3.02
C THR A 137 -8.90 27.48 -2.53
N TYR A 138 -7.82 27.11 -1.87
CA TYR A 138 -7.59 25.79 -1.26
C TYR A 138 -6.55 25.91 -0.15
N SER A 139 -6.52 24.91 0.72
CA SER A 139 -5.44 24.70 1.67
C SER A 139 -4.91 23.26 1.53
N GLY A 140 -4.36 22.68 2.57
CA GLY A 140 -3.91 21.30 2.54
C GLY A 140 -3.15 20.91 3.80
N VAL A 141 -2.53 19.76 3.71
CA VAL A 141 -1.75 19.14 4.80
C VAL A 141 -0.41 18.71 4.25
N MET A 142 0.64 18.80 5.04
CA MET A 142 1.96 18.28 4.71
C MET A 142 2.53 17.38 5.81
N VAL A 143 3.42 16.48 5.42
CA VAL A 143 4.36 15.77 6.29
C VAL A 143 5.76 16.14 5.83
N HIS A 144 6.60 16.59 6.76
CA HIS A 144 7.95 17.07 6.47
C HIS A 144 8.93 16.64 7.59
N TYR A 145 10.21 16.63 7.27
CA TYR A 145 11.24 16.51 8.31
C TYR A 145 11.26 17.76 9.18
N VAL A 146 11.42 17.59 10.49
CA VAL A 146 11.57 18.74 11.39
C VAL A 146 12.98 19.34 11.23
N SER A 147 13.04 20.64 11.12
CA SER A 147 14.28 21.43 11.04
C SER A 147 14.25 22.59 12.03
N SER A 148 15.35 23.32 12.16
CA SER A 148 15.43 24.53 12.97
C SER A 148 14.46 25.64 12.54
N GLU A 149 14.12 25.68 11.27
CA GLU A 149 13.09 26.59 10.76
C GLU A 149 11.71 25.95 10.93
N LEU A 150 10.83 26.63 11.66
CA LEU A 150 9.48 26.14 11.96
C LEU A 150 8.71 25.85 10.67
N ASP A 151 8.22 24.60 10.53
CA ASP A 151 7.43 24.10 9.41
C ASP A 151 8.04 24.30 8.01
N ARG A 152 9.40 24.34 7.93
CA ARG A 152 10.19 24.59 6.71
C ARG A 152 11.16 23.45 6.36
N GLY A 153 11.20 22.39 7.12
CA GLY A 153 12.06 21.24 6.84
C GLY A 153 11.69 20.56 5.52
N GLU A 154 12.54 19.65 5.06
CA GLU A 154 12.36 18.96 3.78
C GLU A 154 10.99 18.26 3.69
N LEU A 155 10.29 18.53 2.60
CA LEU A 155 8.95 17.99 2.34
C LEU A 155 9.01 16.50 2.00
N ILE A 156 8.31 15.68 2.77
CA ILE A 156 8.12 14.26 2.46
C ILE A 156 6.91 14.08 1.55
N MET A 157 5.75 14.63 1.95
CA MET A 157 4.50 14.52 1.18
C MET A 157 3.53 15.64 1.54
N GLN A 158 2.68 16.03 0.60
CA GLN A 158 1.58 16.96 0.87
C GLN A 158 0.34 16.62 0.05
N VAL A 159 -0.83 17.05 0.50
CA VAL A 159 -2.09 16.90 -0.21
C VAL A 159 -2.91 18.18 -0.13
N LYS A 160 -3.51 18.59 -1.26
CA LYS A 160 -4.46 19.70 -1.32
C LYS A 160 -5.80 19.29 -0.74
N VAL A 161 -6.41 20.21 0.01
CA VAL A 161 -7.77 20.09 0.52
C VAL A 161 -8.60 21.26 -0.04
N ASN A 162 -9.62 20.92 -0.82
CA ASN A 162 -10.50 21.93 -1.40
C ASN A 162 -11.35 22.60 -0.34
N MET A 163 -11.64 23.87 -0.55
CA MET A 163 -12.56 24.70 0.26
C MET A 163 -13.74 25.09 -0.61
N TYR A 164 -14.94 25.12 -0.04
CA TYR A 164 -16.17 25.43 -0.76
C TYR A 164 -16.87 26.62 -0.09
N LEU A 165 -17.53 27.46 -0.86
CA LEU A 165 -18.26 28.63 -0.34
C LEU A 165 -19.37 28.27 0.64
N THR A 166 -19.85 27.04 0.61
CA THR A 166 -20.88 26.50 1.51
C THR A 166 -20.32 25.91 2.79
N ASP A 167 -18.98 25.83 2.92
CA ASP A 167 -18.37 25.24 4.11
C ASP A 167 -18.54 26.14 5.34
N THR A 168 -18.87 25.52 6.46
CA THR A 168 -18.56 26.07 7.76
C THR A 168 -17.11 25.76 8.14
N LEU A 169 -16.55 26.44 9.14
CA LEU A 169 -15.23 26.08 9.70
C LEU A 169 -15.19 24.60 10.08
N TYR A 170 -16.22 24.09 10.71
CA TYR A 170 -16.33 22.68 11.12
C TYR A 170 -16.27 21.71 9.93
N ASP A 171 -16.93 22.02 8.80
CA ASP A 171 -16.89 21.17 7.60
C ASP A 171 -15.49 21.12 7.01
N PHE A 172 -14.80 22.26 7.00
CA PHE A 172 -13.43 22.34 6.53
C PHE A 172 -12.45 21.61 7.47
N GLU A 173 -12.54 21.82 8.78
CA GLU A 173 -11.74 21.09 9.80
C GLU A 173 -11.89 19.57 9.64
N LYS A 174 -13.12 19.09 9.51
CA LYS A 174 -13.40 17.66 9.32
C LYS A 174 -12.69 17.09 8.07
N ARG A 175 -12.65 17.86 6.96
CA ARG A 175 -11.91 17.45 5.75
C ARG A 175 -10.41 17.49 5.98
N MET A 176 -9.89 18.52 6.64
CA MET A 176 -8.48 18.64 6.98
C MET A 176 -8.04 17.46 7.85
N HIS A 177 -8.74 17.14 8.93
CA HIS A 177 -8.42 16.01 9.81
C HIS A 177 -8.51 14.65 9.10
N LYS A 178 -9.41 14.49 8.12
CA LYS A 178 -9.44 13.29 7.29
C LYS A 178 -8.20 13.20 6.41
N ALA A 179 -7.77 14.32 5.83
CA ALA A 179 -6.58 14.41 4.99
C ALA A 179 -5.30 14.17 5.81
N GLU A 180 -5.20 14.71 7.03
CA GLU A 180 -4.07 14.48 7.96
C GLU A 180 -3.83 13.00 8.21
N LYS A 181 -4.87 12.27 8.59
CA LYS A 181 -4.81 10.83 8.90
C LYS A 181 -4.32 10.01 7.71
N GLY A 182 -4.88 10.27 6.53
CA GLY A 182 -4.49 9.55 5.31
C GLY A 182 -3.08 9.90 4.84
N LEU A 183 -2.71 11.18 4.90
CA LEU A 183 -1.39 11.65 4.47
C LEU A 183 -0.27 11.13 5.36
N LEU A 184 -0.46 11.11 6.68
CA LEU A 184 0.55 10.63 7.63
C LEU A 184 0.89 9.15 7.37
N VAL A 185 -0.12 8.32 7.19
CA VAL A 185 0.06 6.89 6.85
C VAL A 185 0.77 6.73 5.51
N SER A 186 0.37 7.51 4.49
CA SER A 186 0.98 7.47 3.16
C SER A 186 2.45 7.93 3.17
N ALA A 187 2.78 8.95 3.97
CA ALA A 187 4.14 9.44 4.13
C ALA A 187 5.05 8.40 4.80
N LEU A 188 4.57 7.76 5.87
CA LEU A 188 5.31 6.68 6.54
C LEU A 188 5.53 5.48 5.63
N ASN A 189 4.52 5.10 4.85
CA ASN A 189 4.66 4.06 3.83
C ASN A 189 5.73 4.43 2.78
N ARG A 190 5.79 5.69 2.35
CA ARG A 190 6.84 6.17 1.44
C ARG A 190 8.22 6.08 2.06
N LEU A 191 8.38 6.54 3.31
CA LEU A 191 9.66 6.46 4.03
C LEU A 191 10.13 5.02 4.26
N SER A 192 9.20 4.11 4.52
CA SER A 192 9.49 2.70 4.59
C SER A 192 9.97 2.15 3.24
N TYR A 193 9.39 2.61 2.13
CA TYR A 193 9.80 2.28 0.76
C TYR A 193 11.21 2.78 0.45
N ASP A 194 11.53 4.02 0.80
CA ASP A 194 12.85 4.61 0.56
C ASP A 194 13.95 3.84 1.34
N LYS A 195 13.65 3.37 2.56
CA LYS A 195 14.51 2.44 3.31
C LYS A 195 14.68 1.09 2.63
N LEU A 196 13.64 0.56 2.01
CA LEU A 196 13.68 -0.73 1.29
C LEU A 196 14.48 -0.66 -0.01
N ASN A 197 14.53 0.49 -0.66
CA ASN A 197 15.43 0.69 -1.79
C ASN A 197 16.91 0.54 -1.39
N THR A 198 17.24 0.73 -0.09
CA THR A 198 18.54 0.36 0.47
C THR A 198 18.64 -1.13 0.83
N PHE A 199 17.50 -1.84 0.98
CA PHE A 199 17.45 -3.29 1.23
C PHE A 199 17.60 -4.12 -0.06
N LEU A 200 17.19 -3.57 -1.20
CA LEU A 200 17.51 -4.19 -2.48
C LEU A 200 19.03 -4.04 -2.73
N PRO A 201 19.75 -5.12 -3.06
CA PRO A 201 21.19 -5.07 -3.26
C PRO A 201 21.58 -3.94 -4.24
N ASN A 202 22.69 -3.26 -3.99
CA ASN A 202 23.17 -2.17 -4.85
C ASN A 202 23.41 -2.62 -6.31
N ASN A 203 23.60 -3.92 -6.53
CA ASN A 203 23.81 -4.55 -7.83
C ASN A 203 22.51 -5.06 -8.49
N LYS A 204 21.33 -4.68 -8.00
CA LYS A 204 20.06 -5.05 -8.63
C LYS A 204 20.02 -4.60 -10.10
N LYS A 205 19.60 -5.49 -10.97
CA LYS A 205 19.43 -5.19 -12.41
C LYS A 205 17.95 -5.15 -12.75
N LEU A 206 17.48 -4.03 -13.29
CA LEU A 206 16.10 -3.94 -13.79
C LEU A 206 15.94 -4.92 -14.96
N ILE A 207 15.01 -5.90 -14.82
CA ILE A 207 14.63 -6.85 -15.86
C ILE A 207 13.54 -6.26 -16.75
N LYS A 208 12.50 -5.70 -16.10
CA LYS A 208 11.31 -5.21 -16.79
C LYS A 208 10.58 -4.18 -15.97
N ARG A 209 10.18 -3.07 -16.61
CA ARG A 209 9.21 -2.13 -16.06
C ARG A 209 7.82 -2.50 -16.55
N GLY A 210 6.91 -2.78 -15.63
CA GLY A 210 5.51 -3.12 -15.93
C GLY A 210 4.54 -1.98 -15.61
N LYS A 211 3.27 -2.18 -15.94
CA LYS A 211 2.19 -1.20 -15.70
C LYS A 211 1.99 -0.84 -14.22
N VAL A 212 2.17 -1.82 -13.33
CA VAL A 212 1.92 -1.67 -11.90
C VAL A 212 3.09 -2.12 -11.02
N ARG A 213 4.15 -2.67 -11.59
CA ARG A 213 5.33 -3.15 -10.85
C ARG A 213 6.56 -3.18 -11.73
N ASP A 214 7.71 -3.00 -11.10
CA ASP A 214 9.02 -3.18 -11.69
C ASP A 214 9.63 -4.51 -11.21
N CYS A 215 10.35 -5.21 -12.08
CA CYS A 215 10.97 -6.50 -11.80
C CYS A 215 12.48 -6.34 -11.84
N TYR A 216 13.16 -6.76 -10.78
CA TYR A 216 14.62 -6.68 -10.66
C TYR A 216 15.23 -8.06 -10.44
N ASP A 217 16.34 -8.34 -11.13
CA ASP A 217 17.24 -9.43 -10.78
C ASP A 217 18.03 -9.03 -9.54
N ILE A 218 17.99 -9.84 -8.50
CA ILE A 218 18.72 -9.61 -7.26
C ILE A 218 19.79 -10.68 -6.98
N GLY A 219 20.06 -11.54 -7.97
CA GLY A 219 21.00 -12.65 -7.84
C GLY A 219 20.40 -13.87 -7.13
N TYR A 220 21.23 -14.89 -6.93
CA TYR A 220 20.87 -16.13 -6.22
C TYR A 220 19.59 -16.81 -6.74
N ASN A 221 19.33 -16.71 -8.04
CA ASN A 221 18.10 -17.21 -8.68
C ASN A 221 16.81 -16.60 -8.09
N MET A 222 16.87 -15.33 -7.67
CA MET A 222 15.75 -14.60 -7.11
C MET A 222 15.41 -13.35 -7.91
N ILE A 223 14.15 -12.94 -7.82
CA ILE A 223 13.59 -11.73 -8.42
C ILE A 223 12.93 -10.90 -7.33
N ALA A 224 13.13 -9.58 -7.37
CA ALA A 224 12.32 -8.64 -6.60
C ALA A 224 11.25 -8.00 -7.50
N PHE A 225 9.99 -8.07 -7.08
CA PHE A 225 8.88 -7.32 -7.67
C PHE A 225 8.59 -6.11 -6.81
N VAL A 226 8.80 -4.92 -7.34
CA VAL A 226 8.47 -3.66 -6.66
C VAL A 226 7.14 -3.16 -7.20
N HIS A 227 6.07 -3.33 -6.45
CA HIS A 227 4.77 -2.80 -6.80
C HIS A 227 4.79 -1.27 -6.71
N SER A 228 4.18 -0.62 -7.66
CA SER A 228 4.18 0.84 -7.76
C SER A 228 2.80 1.42 -7.56
N ASP A 229 2.76 2.69 -7.24
CA ASP A 229 1.53 3.48 -7.13
C ASP A 229 0.94 3.88 -8.49
N ARG A 230 1.62 3.51 -9.60
CA ARG A 230 1.16 3.83 -10.96
C ARG A 230 -0.24 3.26 -11.21
N GLN A 231 -1.13 4.10 -11.70
CA GLN A 231 -2.43 3.72 -12.24
C GLN A 231 -2.39 3.85 -13.76
N SER A 232 -2.60 2.74 -14.44
CA SER A 232 -2.69 2.73 -15.90
C SER A 232 -4.05 2.23 -16.36
N ALA A 233 -4.57 2.82 -17.44
CA ALA A 233 -5.71 2.31 -18.19
C ALA A 233 -5.47 2.56 -19.68
N PHE A 234 -6.01 1.69 -20.53
CA PHE A 234 -5.84 1.76 -21.99
C PHE A 234 -4.35 1.89 -22.42
N ASP A 235 -3.48 1.15 -21.73
CA ASP A 235 -2.02 1.13 -21.92
C ASP A 235 -1.29 2.47 -21.70
N ARG A 236 -1.93 3.41 -21.00
CA ARG A 236 -1.36 4.71 -20.61
C ARG A 236 -1.26 4.82 -19.09
N ASP A 237 -0.17 5.41 -18.61
CA ASP A 237 -0.07 5.82 -17.22
C ASP A 237 -0.93 7.08 -17.01
N ILE A 238 -1.92 7.01 -16.10
CA ILE A 238 -2.88 8.09 -15.87
C ILE A 238 -2.44 8.95 -14.69
N CYS A 239 -2.10 8.32 -13.56
CA CYS A 239 -1.73 9.01 -12.33
C CYS A 239 -0.99 8.05 -11.38
N GLN A 240 -0.60 8.58 -10.23
CA GLN A 240 -0.15 7.77 -9.10
C GLN A 240 -1.20 7.81 -7.98
N ILE A 241 -1.50 6.66 -7.40
CA ILE A 241 -2.42 6.52 -6.27
C ILE A 241 -1.58 6.13 -5.05
N PRO A 242 -1.34 7.04 -4.10
CA PRO A 242 -0.52 6.77 -2.93
C PRO A 242 -0.96 5.52 -2.17
N GLY A 243 -0.02 4.63 -1.85
CA GLY A 243 -0.27 3.39 -1.13
C GLY A 243 -0.81 2.23 -1.98
N LYS A 244 -1.07 2.43 -3.28
CA LYS A 244 -1.54 1.34 -4.15
C LYS A 244 -0.56 0.17 -4.23
N GLY A 245 0.75 0.46 -4.27
CA GLY A 245 1.79 -0.56 -4.30
C GLY A 245 1.73 -1.49 -3.09
N HIS A 246 1.48 -0.95 -1.89
CA HIS A 246 1.30 -1.73 -0.66
C HIS A 246 0.07 -2.62 -0.73
N ILE A 247 -1.08 -2.07 -1.16
CA ILE A 247 -2.31 -2.84 -1.32
C ILE A 247 -2.09 -4.00 -2.30
N LEU A 248 -1.39 -3.76 -3.41
CA LEU A 248 -1.08 -4.80 -4.38
C LEU A 248 -0.18 -5.90 -3.79
N THR A 249 0.77 -5.55 -2.92
CA THR A 249 1.61 -6.52 -2.21
C THR A 249 0.80 -7.31 -1.19
N ALA A 250 0.02 -6.65 -0.34
CA ALA A 250 -0.82 -7.32 0.64
C ALA A 250 -1.82 -8.30 -0.02
N MET A 251 -2.43 -7.89 -1.14
CA MET A 251 -3.27 -8.78 -1.94
C MET A 251 -2.50 -9.95 -2.53
N ASN A 252 -1.27 -9.73 -3.03
CA ASN A 252 -0.42 -10.80 -3.53
C ASN A 252 -0.14 -11.82 -2.42
N ASP A 253 0.28 -11.35 -1.26
CA ASP A 253 0.63 -12.20 -0.12
C ASP A 253 -0.56 -13.00 0.39
N PHE A 254 -1.71 -12.36 0.55
CA PHE A 254 -2.93 -13.05 0.93
C PHE A 254 -3.23 -14.23 0.00
N TRP A 255 -3.19 -13.99 -1.32
CA TRP A 255 -3.51 -15.04 -2.29
C TRP A 255 -2.41 -16.08 -2.43
N MET A 256 -1.12 -15.71 -2.35
CA MET A 256 -0.01 -16.67 -2.39
C MET A 256 -0.02 -17.58 -1.17
N ASN A 257 -0.29 -17.04 0.02
CA ASN A 257 -0.44 -17.85 1.24
C ASN A 257 -1.65 -18.79 1.16
N LYS A 258 -2.78 -18.35 0.59
CA LYS A 258 -3.94 -19.22 0.34
C LYS A 258 -3.63 -20.32 -0.69
N ALA A 259 -2.88 -19.98 -1.75
CA ALA A 259 -2.50 -20.94 -2.78
C ALA A 259 -1.49 -21.99 -2.28
N SER A 260 -0.64 -21.68 -1.30
CA SER A 260 0.42 -22.56 -0.81
C SER A 260 -0.09 -23.91 -0.26
N HIS A 261 -1.36 -23.99 0.15
CA HIS A 261 -1.99 -25.24 0.59
C HIS A 261 -2.46 -26.12 -0.59
N ILE A 262 -2.45 -25.60 -1.82
CA ILE A 262 -2.93 -26.28 -3.02
C ILE A 262 -1.78 -26.57 -3.97
N ILE A 263 -0.85 -25.62 -4.08
CA ILE A 263 0.29 -25.69 -4.98
C ILE A 263 1.45 -24.86 -4.45
N ASP A 264 2.68 -25.34 -4.61
CA ASP A 264 3.88 -24.57 -4.31
C ASP A 264 3.93 -23.30 -5.16
N ASN A 265 4.44 -22.22 -4.59
CA ASN A 265 4.56 -20.96 -5.30
C ASN A 265 5.92 -20.29 -5.12
N HIS A 266 6.16 -19.24 -5.88
CA HIS A 266 7.43 -18.55 -5.94
C HIS A 266 7.70 -17.56 -4.81
N LEU A 267 6.72 -17.29 -3.93
CA LEU A 267 6.86 -16.31 -2.84
C LEU A 267 7.91 -16.79 -1.83
N VAL A 268 8.91 -15.96 -1.57
CA VAL A 268 9.90 -16.17 -0.50
C VAL A 268 9.53 -15.33 0.70
N CYS A 269 9.39 -14.03 0.50
CA CYS A 269 8.93 -13.08 1.52
C CYS A 269 8.44 -11.80 0.84
N SER A 270 7.74 -10.99 1.59
CA SER A 270 7.34 -9.67 1.15
C SER A 270 7.45 -8.67 2.28
N GLN A 271 7.64 -7.42 1.92
CA GLN A 271 7.63 -6.31 2.86
C GLN A 271 7.23 -5.03 2.12
N ASN A 272 6.29 -4.29 2.69
CA ASN A 272 5.74 -3.06 2.11
C ASN A 272 5.20 -3.28 0.69
N ASN A 273 5.84 -2.72 -0.33
CA ASN A 273 5.46 -2.89 -1.72
C ASN A 273 6.44 -3.76 -2.53
N VAL A 274 7.33 -4.48 -1.85
CA VAL A 274 8.34 -5.38 -2.45
C VAL A 274 7.98 -6.83 -2.15
N VAL A 275 8.03 -7.67 -3.16
CA VAL A 275 7.90 -9.12 -3.07
C VAL A 275 9.21 -9.74 -3.56
N ILE A 276 9.86 -10.53 -2.73
CA ILE A 276 10.98 -11.37 -3.11
C ILE A 276 10.44 -12.74 -3.51
N ALA A 277 10.83 -13.20 -4.67
CA ALA A 277 10.35 -14.44 -5.26
C ALA A 277 11.51 -15.26 -5.86
N LYS A 278 11.34 -16.58 -5.88
CA LYS A 278 12.19 -17.47 -6.67
C LYS A 278 12.02 -17.12 -8.15
N ARG A 279 13.11 -17.18 -8.92
CA ARG A 279 13.03 -17.06 -10.38
C ARG A 279 12.48 -18.37 -10.91
N CYS A 280 11.34 -18.32 -11.54
CA CYS A 280 10.69 -19.48 -12.17
C CYS A 280 10.74 -19.34 -13.70
N GLU A 281 10.79 -20.47 -14.39
CA GLU A 281 10.52 -20.54 -15.81
C GLU A 281 9.02 -20.36 -16.06
N MET A 282 8.68 -19.53 -17.02
CA MET A 282 7.28 -19.19 -17.31
C MET A 282 6.72 -20.11 -18.36
N LEU A 283 5.62 -20.78 -18.05
CA LEU A 283 4.86 -21.51 -19.07
C LEU A 283 4.30 -20.52 -20.12
N PRO A 284 4.37 -20.88 -21.41
CA PRO A 284 3.89 -20.01 -22.49
C PRO A 284 2.35 -19.98 -22.62
N VAL A 285 1.64 -20.46 -21.61
CA VAL A 285 0.18 -20.54 -21.56
C VAL A 285 -0.36 -19.85 -20.32
N GLU A 286 -1.39 -19.00 -20.46
CA GLU A 286 -2.17 -18.47 -19.34
C GLU A 286 -3.40 -19.30 -19.10
N VAL A 287 -3.57 -19.83 -17.89
CA VAL A 287 -4.73 -20.63 -17.52
C VAL A 287 -5.76 -19.72 -16.87
N VAL A 288 -6.94 -19.59 -17.47
CA VAL A 288 -8.04 -18.74 -17.01
C VAL A 288 -9.23 -19.59 -16.60
N VAL A 289 -9.56 -19.62 -15.33
CA VAL A 289 -10.79 -20.26 -14.82
C VAL A 289 -11.94 -19.27 -14.88
N ARG A 290 -13.09 -19.68 -15.45
CA ARG A 290 -14.29 -18.85 -15.59
C ARG A 290 -15.50 -19.53 -14.97
N GLY A 291 -16.15 -18.84 -14.03
CA GLY A 291 -17.45 -19.20 -13.50
C GLY A 291 -18.62 -18.45 -14.14
N TYR A 292 -18.33 -17.49 -15.04
CA TYR A 292 -19.34 -16.65 -15.70
C TYR A 292 -19.01 -16.42 -17.17
N ILE A 293 -20.04 -16.34 -18.02
CA ILE A 293 -19.88 -15.94 -19.42
C ILE A 293 -19.85 -14.41 -19.51
N THR A 294 -18.64 -13.82 -19.61
CA THR A 294 -18.43 -12.37 -19.55
C THR A 294 -17.27 -11.92 -20.41
N GLY A 295 -17.06 -10.61 -20.45
CA GLY A 295 -15.99 -9.92 -21.15
C GLY A 295 -16.49 -8.98 -22.24
N SER A 296 -15.62 -8.02 -22.64
CA SER A 296 -15.94 -7.00 -23.65
C SER A 296 -14.84 -6.84 -24.69
N THR A 297 -13.69 -7.50 -24.52
CA THR A 297 -12.59 -7.48 -25.50
C THR A 297 -12.89 -8.42 -26.66
N GLN A 298 -12.23 -8.25 -27.79
CA GLN A 298 -12.40 -9.07 -28.99
C GLN A 298 -12.18 -10.58 -28.71
N THR A 299 -11.21 -10.90 -27.85
CA THR A 299 -10.85 -12.27 -27.47
C THR A 299 -11.62 -12.78 -26.25
N SER A 300 -12.65 -12.10 -25.76
CA SER A 300 -13.41 -12.56 -24.58
C SER A 300 -14.46 -13.61 -24.94
N LEU A 301 -14.73 -14.52 -24.00
CA LEU A 301 -15.74 -15.57 -24.15
C LEU A 301 -17.12 -15.00 -24.56
N TRP A 302 -17.62 -13.96 -23.89
CA TRP A 302 -18.90 -13.37 -24.24
C TRP A 302 -18.93 -12.79 -25.66
N THR A 303 -17.87 -12.15 -26.12
CA THR A 303 -17.81 -11.58 -27.47
C THR A 303 -17.90 -12.68 -28.54
N HIS A 304 -17.17 -13.78 -28.35
CA HIS A 304 -17.25 -14.93 -29.24
C HIS A 304 -18.64 -15.53 -29.25
N TYR A 305 -19.22 -15.75 -28.06
CA TYR A 305 -20.58 -16.31 -27.93
C TYR A 305 -21.64 -15.41 -28.57
N LYS A 306 -21.61 -14.09 -28.30
CA LYS A 306 -22.50 -13.10 -28.89
C LYS A 306 -22.43 -13.09 -30.42
N ASN A 307 -21.26 -13.33 -30.99
CA ASN A 307 -21.02 -13.37 -32.42
C ASN A 307 -21.40 -14.72 -33.08
N GLY A 308 -22.07 -15.60 -32.33
CA GLY A 308 -22.60 -16.88 -32.84
C GLY A 308 -21.74 -18.10 -32.58
N SER A 309 -20.51 -17.96 -32.04
CA SER A 309 -19.68 -19.11 -31.67
C SER A 309 -20.28 -19.83 -30.47
N ARG A 310 -20.39 -21.15 -30.56
CA ARG A 310 -20.76 -22.01 -29.42
C ARG A 310 -19.60 -22.80 -28.89
N ASN A 311 -18.49 -22.81 -29.60
CA ASN A 311 -17.24 -23.41 -29.15
C ASN A 311 -16.22 -22.32 -28.79
N TYR A 312 -15.58 -22.42 -27.61
CA TYR A 312 -14.53 -21.54 -27.18
C TYR A 312 -13.46 -22.32 -26.38
N CYS A 313 -12.23 -22.31 -26.83
CA CYS A 313 -11.13 -23.12 -26.29
C CYS A 313 -11.45 -24.63 -26.23
N GLY A 314 -12.21 -25.16 -27.19
CA GLY A 314 -12.61 -26.57 -27.24
C GLY A 314 -13.81 -26.91 -26.34
N ILE A 315 -14.45 -25.93 -25.71
CA ILE A 315 -15.59 -26.12 -24.82
C ILE A 315 -16.87 -25.68 -25.54
N GLU A 316 -17.87 -26.56 -25.57
CA GLU A 316 -19.20 -26.28 -26.13
C GLU A 316 -20.09 -25.57 -25.12
N PHE A 317 -20.77 -24.51 -25.54
CA PHE A 317 -21.69 -23.72 -24.72
C PHE A 317 -23.12 -23.85 -25.28
N PRO A 318 -24.14 -24.07 -24.43
CA PRO A 318 -25.53 -24.18 -24.86
C PRO A 318 -26.06 -22.85 -25.40
N ASP A 319 -27.14 -22.92 -26.16
CA ASP A 319 -27.87 -21.74 -26.58
C ASP A 319 -28.60 -21.05 -25.43
N GLY A 320 -28.87 -19.75 -25.60
CA GLY A 320 -29.68 -18.96 -24.66
C GLY A 320 -28.92 -18.35 -23.48
N LEU A 321 -27.59 -18.47 -23.41
CA LEU A 321 -26.82 -17.80 -22.38
C LEU A 321 -26.85 -16.28 -22.58
N VAL A 322 -26.93 -15.55 -21.46
CA VAL A 322 -26.88 -14.09 -21.44
C VAL A 322 -25.60 -13.58 -20.82
N LYS A 323 -25.22 -12.34 -21.14
CA LYS A 323 -24.00 -11.72 -20.62
C LYS A 323 -24.01 -11.71 -19.09
N ASN A 324 -22.86 -12.09 -18.50
CA ASN A 324 -22.63 -12.20 -17.06
C ASN A 324 -23.43 -13.31 -16.37
N GLN A 325 -24.02 -14.23 -17.10
CA GLN A 325 -24.67 -15.40 -16.54
C GLN A 325 -23.63 -16.32 -15.90
N LYS A 326 -23.96 -16.90 -14.74
CA LYS A 326 -23.16 -17.94 -14.10
C LYS A 326 -23.22 -19.22 -14.95
N LEU A 327 -22.06 -19.84 -15.17
CA LEU A 327 -21.94 -21.13 -15.81
C LEU A 327 -22.33 -22.25 -14.83
N GLU A 328 -22.83 -23.37 -15.32
CA GLU A 328 -23.14 -24.53 -14.48
C GLU A 328 -21.94 -25.08 -13.77
N THR A 329 -20.79 -25.11 -14.45
CA THR A 329 -19.49 -25.50 -13.93
C THR A 329 -18.44 -24.46 -14.27
N ASN A 330 -17.40 -24.37 -13.46
CA ASN A 330 -16.24 -23.56 -13.81
C ASN A 330 -15.51 -24.20 -15.00
N VAL A 331 -15.15 -23.39 -15.98
CA VAL A 331 -14.45 -23.83 -17.19
C VAL A 331 -13.06 -23.21 -17.28
N ILE A 332 -12.11 -23.95 -17.85
CA ILE A 332 -10.76 -23.45 -18.12
C ILE A 332 -10.70 -23.02 -19.58
N THR A 333 -10.30 -21.77 -19.80
CA THR A 333 -10.15 -21.17 -21.12
C THR A 333 -8.71 -20.65 -21.27
N PRO A 334 -7.75 -21.48 -21.68
CA PRO A 334 -6.36 -21.09 -21.77
C PRO A 334 -6.12 -20.10 -22.91
N THR A 335 -5.07 -19.29 -22.77
CA THR A 335 -4.59 -18.41 -23.83
C THR A 335 -3.08 -18.51 -23.97
N THR A 336 -2.55 -18.34 -25.17
CA THR A 336 -1.10 -18.24 -25.39
C THR A 336 -0.52 -16.99 -24.74
N LYS A 337 0.77 -17.00 -24.42
CA LYS A 337 1.56 -15.85 -23.99
C LYS A 337 2.46 -15.38 -25.11
N GLY A 338 1.88 -14.69 -26.09
CA GLY A 338 2.59 -14.08 -27.20
C GLY A 338 2.52 -12.54 -27.19
N VAL A 339 2.73 -11.95 -28.37
CA VAL A 339 2.51 -10.51 -28.59
C VAL A 339 1.02 -10.19 -28.41
N VAL A 340 0.15 -11.09 -28.84
CA VAL A 340 -1.30 -11.08 -28.61
C VAL A 340 -1.67 -12.38 -27.89
N ASP A 341 -2.45 -12.27 -26.81
CA ASP A 341 -2.95 -13.42 -26.08
C ASP A 341 -4.11 -14.05 -26.89
N GLU A 342 -3.92 -15.24 -27.49
CA GLU A 342 -4.92 -15.94 -28.30
C GLU A 342 -5.54 -17.09 -27.52
N PRO A 343 -6.89 -17.27 -27.59
CA PRO A 343 -7.53 -18.47 -27.06
C PRO A 343 -6.98 -19.74 -27.71
N ILE A 344 -6.70 -20.77 -26.91
CA ILE A 344 -6.10 -22.02 -27.37
C ILE A 344 -6.84 -23.21 -26.75
N THR A 345 -6.91 -24.35 -27.46
CA THR A 345 -7.50 -25.58 -26.91
C THR A 345 -6.48 -26.39 -26.13
N SER A 346 -6.97 -27.31 -25.29
CA SER A 346 -6.11 -28.25 -24.55
C SER A 346 -5.28 -29.12 -25.50
N SER A 347 -5.86 -29.60 -26.60
CA SER A 347 -5.13 -30.37 -27.63
C SER A 347 -4.03 -29.55 -28.29
N ASP A 348 -4.33 -28.30 -28.69
CA ASP A 348 -3.33 -27.43 -29.32
C ASP A 348 -2.15 -27.11 -28.39
N ILE A 349 -2.38 -27.01 -27.08
CA ILE A 349 -1.29 -26.77 -26.10
C ILE A 349 -0.26 -27.89 -26.19
N VAL A 350 -0.70 -29.13 -26.24
CA VAL A 350 0.16 -30.31 -26.30
C VAL A 350 0.76 -30.49 -27.70
N GLU A 351 -0.06 -30.36 -28.76
CA GLU A 351 0.39 -30.52 -30.15
C GLU A 351 1.44 -29.48 -30.56
N ARG A 352 1.30 -28.24 -30.06
CA ARG A 352 2.31 -27.18 -30.28
C ARG A 352 3.54 -27.29 -29.36
N GLY A 353 3.57 -28.28 -28.46
CA GLY A 353 4.67 -28.48 -27.52
C GLY A 353 4.81 -27.37 -26.47
N LEU A 354 3.72 -26.62 -26.18
CA LEU A 354 3.75 -25.56 -25.20
C LEU A 354 3.78 -26.11 -23.77
N MET A 355 3.20 -27.27 -23.55
CA MET A 355 3.23 -28.06 -22.32
C MET A 355 3.13 -29.54 -22.66
N THR A 356 3.67 -30.40 -21.80
CA THR A 356 3.38 -31.83 -21.89
C THR A 356 1.93 -32.09 -21.41
N GLN A 357 1.36 -33.25 -21.80
CA GLN A 357 0.03 -33.65 -21.35
C GLN A 357 -0.08 -33.64 -19.81
N GLY A 358 0.90 -34.25 -19.11
CA GLY A 358 0.90 -34.31 -17.64
C GLY A 358 1.03 -32.92 -16.99
N GLN A 359 1.86 -32.02 -17.54
CA GLN A 359 1.95 -30.64 -17.05
C GLN A 359 0.62 -29.90 -17.20
N MET A 360 -0.03 -30.04 -18.35
CA MET A 360 -1.31 -29.39 -18.61
C MET A 360 -2.40 -29.89 -17.64
N GLU A 361 -2.55 -31.20 -17.49
CA GLU A 361 -3.53 -31.81 -16.60
C GLU A 361 -3.32 -31.38 -15.15
N TYR A 362 -2.08 -31.41 -14.66
CA TYR A 362 -1.72 -30.96 -13.31
C TYR A 362 -2.08 -29.50 -13.07
N VAL A 363 -1.70 -28.62 -14.00
CA VAL A 363 -1.97 -27.18 -13.90
C VAL A 363 -3.48 -26.91 -13.90
N PHE A 364 -4.25 -27.58 -14.75
CA PHE A 364 -5.69 -27.42 -14.86
C PHE A 364 -6.42 -27.91 -13.60
N GLU A 365 -6.01 -29.05 -13.07
CA GLU A 365 -6.53 -29.57 -11.78
C GLU A 365 -6.30 -28.56 -10.65
N LYS A 366 -5.06 -28.11 -10.48
CA LYS A 366 -4.71 -27.14 -9.42
C LYS A 366 -5.42 -25.79 -9.59
N ALA A 367 -5.65 -25.35 -10.83
CA ALA A 367 -6.39 -24.12 -11.10
C ALA A 367 -7.87 -24.24 -10.67
N LEU A 368 -8.51 -25.38 -10.93
CA LEU A 368 -9.87 -25.64 -10.48
C LEU A 368 -9.97 -25.80 -8.96
N ASP A 369 -9.01 -26.47 -8.34
CA ASP A 369 -8.96 -26.64 -6.88
C ASP A 369 -8.82 -25.30 -6.17
N PHE A 370 -7.95 -24.41 -6.68
CA PHE A 370 -7.82 -23.06 -6.15
C PHE A 370 -9.13 -22.28 -6.25
N GLU A 371 -9.83 -22.36 -7.38
CA GLU A 371 -11.10 -21.64 -7.56
C GLU A 371 -12.21 -22.20 -6.64
N ARG A 372 -12.28 -23.51 -6.42
CA ARG A 372 -13.19 -24.12 -5.44
C ARG A 372 -12.93 -23.61 -4.02
N ASN A 373 -11.68 -23.59 -3.59
CA ASN A 373 -11.30 -23.10 -2.26
C ASN A 373 -11.52 -21.60 -2.11
N ARG A 374 -11.35 -20.81 -3.19
CA ARG A 374 -11.66 -19.39 -3.22
C ARG A 374 -13.14 -19.10 -2.99
N GLN A 375 -14.04 -19.86 -3.61
CA GLN A 375 -15.48 -19.69 -3.46
C GLN A 375 -15.95 -19.95 -2.03
N LEU A 376 -15.30 -20.85 -1.30
CA LEU A 376 -15.61 -21.11 0.11
C LEU A 376 -15.16 -19.97 1.05
N THR A 377 -14.27 -19.09 0.58
CA THR A 377 -13.66 -18.05 1.42
C THR A 377 -14.22 -16.64 1.16
N MET A 378 -14.91 -16.40 0.04
CA MET A 378 -15.45 -15.09 -0.34
C MET A 378 -16.88 -15.18 -0.92
N TYR A 379 -17.84 -14.69 -0.17
CA TYR A 379 -19.10 -14.22 -0.71
C TYR A 379 -18.84 -12.89 -1.43
N SER A 380 -18.48 -12.92 -2.67
CA SER A 380 -18.74 -11.88 -3.68
C SER A 380 -17.72 -11.89 -4.84
N THR A 381 -18.27 -11.97 -6.02
CA THR A 381 -17.88 -11.41 -7.31
C THR A 381 -16.63 -10.51 -7.31
N LEU A 382 -15.61 -10.87 -8.09
CA LEU A 382 -14.99 -10.04 -9.12
C LEU A 382 -13.69 -10.66 -9.64
N HIS A 383 -13.61 -10.78 -10.94
CA HIS A 383 -12.47 -11.00 -11.83
C HIS A 383 -11.07 -11.05 -11.23
N TYR A 384 -10.50 -12.23 -11.00
CA TYR A 384 -9.07 -12.42 -10.84
C TYR A 384 -8.47 -13.19 -12.02
N LYS A 385 -8.07 -12.43 -13.05
CA LYS A 385 -7.11 -12.87 -14.05
C LYS A 385 -5.71 -12.65 -13.47
N ARG A 386 -4.88 -13.67 -13.26
CA ARG A 386 -3.42 -13.56 -13.14
C ARG A 386 -2.69 -14.18 -11.95
N ILE A 387 -3.31 -14.96 -11.08
CA ILE A 387 -2.55 -15.56 -9.96
C ILE A 387 -1.78 -16.79 -10.42
N PHE A 388 -2.33 -17.62 -11.31
CA PHE A 388 -1.75 -18.92 -11.66
C PHE A 388 -0.52 -18.91 -12.56
N ASN A 389 -0.28 -17.87 -13.34
CA ASN A 389 0.88 -17.82 -14.25
C ASN A 389 2.25 -17.70 -13.58
N LYS A 390 2.31 -17.75 -12.25
CA LYS A 390 3.57 -17.54 -11.52
C LYS A 390 3.91 -18.60 -10.48
N ALA A 391 3.03 -19.56 -10.28
CA ALA A 391 3.16 -20.48 -9.17
C ALA A 391 3.72 -21.86 -9.54
N ILE A 392 3.86 -22.19 -10.81
CA ILE A 392 4.14 -23.56 -11.20
C ILE A 392 5.47 -23.63 -11.89
N ILE A 393 6.50 -24.08 -11.26
CA ILE A 393 7.57 -24.95 -11.79
C ILE A 393 8.64 -25.12 -10.70
N ASN A 394 8.54 -26.17 -9.91
CA ASN A 394 9.68 -26.74 -9.18
C ASN A 394 9.60 -28.27 -9.06
N GLU A 395 8.65 -28.93 -9.70
CA GLU A 395 8.47 -30.38 -9.59
C GLU A 395 8.64 -31.17 -10.89
N PHE A 396 9.24 -30.58 -11.95
CA PHE A 396 9.56 -31.34 -13.17
C PHE A 396 10.99 -31.10 -13.61
#